data_3665bd44442a5952cda83c9a4698ca72
#
_entry.id   3665bd44442a5952cda83c9a4698ca72
#
_cell.length_a   1.000
_cell.length_b   1.000
_cell.length_c   1.000
_cell.angle_alpha   90.00
_cell.angle_beta   90.00
_cell.angle_gamma   90.00
#
_symmetry.space_group_name_H-M   'P 1'
#
loop_
_entity.id
_entity.type
_entity.pdbx_description
1 polymer ?
#
loop_
_entity_poly.entity_id
_entity_poly.type
_entity_poly.pdbx_seq_one_letter_code
_entity_poly.pdbx_strand_id
1 'polypeptide(L)'
;MDDIGTRLSTLWVVVMFNMVFADILTFITPGALQELWAGQAGVPLTQGPLLAFAILLEIPIAMIFVSRILKQGANRRANTVAAVMTTAFVVAGGSLSLHYVFFATVEVACMALIVWFVWTRRGSETAAPGQ
;
A
#
# COMPACT_ATOMS: atom_id res chain seq x y z
N MET A 1 17.86 -13.20 -10.39
CA MET A 1 17.65 -13.11 -10.26
C MET A 1 16.62 -12.43 -10.09
N ASP A 2 15.84 -12.11 -10.32
CA ASP A 2 15.04 -11.46 -10.22
C ASP A 2 14.36 -11.63 -9.56
N ASP A 3 13.90 -11.34 -9.58
CA ASP A 3 13.58 -11.74 -8.76
C ASP A 3 12.41 -11.27 -8.10
N ILE A 4 11.90 -12.05 -7.15
CA ILE A 4 10.71 -11.75 -6.39
C ILE A 4 10.84 -10.39 -5.71
N GLY A 5 12.00 -10.08 -5.20
CA GLY A 5 12.21 -8.80 -4.53
C GLY A 5 11.95 -7.62 -5.45
N THR A 6 12.42 -7.71 -6.68
CA THR A 6 12.21 -6.65 -7.65
C THR A 6 10.73 -6.52 -8.02
N ARG A 7 10.05 -7.65 -8.18
CA ARG A 7 8.63 -7.63 -8.51
C ARG A 7 7.81 -7.04 -7.37
N LEU A 8 8.13 -7.44 -6.15
CA LEU A 8 7.43 -6.91 -4.99
C LEU A 8 7.65 -5.41 -4.87
N SER A 9 8.88 -4.98 -5.02
CA SER A 9 9.21 -3.56 -4.96
C SER A 9 8.42 -2.77 -6.01
N THR A 10 8.35 -3.30 -7.23
CA THR A 10 7.63 -2.65 -8.30
C THR A 10 6.14 -2.55 -7.98
N LEU A 11 5.55 -3.61 -7.44
CA LEU A 11 4.16 -3.58 -7.06
C LEU A 11 3.89 -2.53 -5.98
N TRP A 12 4.80 -2.40 -5.02
CA TRP A 12 4.64 -1.37 -4.00
C TRP A 12 4.73 0.03 -4.60
N VAL A 13 5.57 0.23 -5.61
CA VAL A 13 5.62 1.50 -6.31
C VAL A 13 4.26 1.79 -6.98
N VAL A 14 3.68 0.78 -7.63
CA VAL A 14 2.37 0.96 -8.26
C VAL A 14 1.33 1.34 -7.22
N VAL A 15 1.33 0.65 -6.07
CA VAL A 15 0.40 0.96 -5.00
C VAL A 15 0.55 2.42 -4.56
N MET A 16 1.79 2.87 -4.37
CA MET A 16 2.02 4.23 -3.90
C MET A 16 1.57 5.26 -4.92
N PHE A 17 1.83 5.03 -6.20
CA PHE A 17 1.36 5.97 -7.21
C PHE A 17 -0.16 6.05 -7.22
N ASN A 18 -0.83 4.91 -7.08
CA ASN A 18 -2.29 4.92 -7.04
C ASN A 18 -2.79 5.69 -5.83
N MET A 19 -2.16 5.50 -4.67
CA MET A 19 -2.58 6.22 -3.47
C MET A 19 -2.40 7.72 -3.61
N VAL A 20 -1.25 8.14 -4.15
CA VAL A 20 -0.97 9.55 -4.31
C VAL A 20 -1.95 10.19 -5.27
N PHE A 21 -2.20 9.55 -6.42
CA PHE A 21 -3.11 10.12 -7.40
C PHE A 21 -4.55 10.11 -6.90
N ALA A 22 -4.93 9.09 -6.13
CA ALA A 22 -6.26 9.09 -5.53
C ALA A 22 -6.44 10.31 -4.62
N ASP A 23 -5.42 10.60 -3.83
CA ASP A 23 -5.48 11.75 -2.94
C ASP A 23 -5.52 13.06 -3.71
N ILE A 24 -4.70 13.17 -4.76
CA ILE A 24 -4.68 14.38 -5.57
C ILE A 24 -6.05 14.63 -6.19
N LEU A 25 -6.65 13.60 -6.78
CA LEU A 25 -7.96 13.76 -7.38
C LEU A 25 -9.03 14.10 -6.35
N THR A 26 -8.91 13.54 -5.16
CA THR A 26 -9.82 13.88 -4.08
C THR A 26 -9.69 15.37 -3.72
N PHE A 27 -8.47 15.87 -3.62
CA PHE A 27 -8.26 17.26 -3.23
C PHE A 27 -8.80 18.25 -4.26
N ILE A 28 -8.78 17.89 -5.54
CA ILE A 28 -9.30 18.82 -6.55
C ILE A 28 -10.81 18.67 -6.77
N THR A 29 -11.44 17.73 -6.06
CA THR A 29 -12.90 17.63 -6.08
C THR A 29 -13.49 18.88 -5.42
N PRO A 30 -14.48 19.52 -6.04
CA PRO A 30 -15.05 20.73 -5.47
C PRO A 30 -15.56 20.52 -4.04
N GLY A 31 -15.16 21.39 -3.13
CA GLY A 31 -15.59 21.34 -1.74
C GLY A 31 -14.78 20.44 -0.85
N ALA A 32 -13.95 19.56 -1.40
CA ALA A 32 -13.23 18.59 -0.56
C ALA A 32 -12.24 19.28 0.38
N LEU A 33 -11.48 20.23 -0.13
CA LEU A 33 -10.53 20.95 0.71
C LEU A 33 -11.22 21.78 1.77
N GLN A 34 -12.33 22.42 1.43
CA GLN A 34 -13.09 23.18 2.41
C GLN A 34 -13.59 22.28 3.53
N GLU A 35 -14.10 21.11 3.20
CA GLU A 35 -14.56 20.18 4.21
C GLU A 35 -13.43 19.75 5.13
N LEU A 36 -12.28 19.49 4.52
CA LEU A 36 -11.12 19.07 5.28
C LEU A 36 -10.66 20.16 6.24
N TRP A 37 -10.58 21.40 5.74
CA TRP A 37 -10.16 22.54 6.55
C TRP A 37 -11.15 22.85 7.66
N ALA A 38 -12.45 22.63 7.41
CA ALA A 38 -13.49 22.88 8.39
C ALA A 38 -13.64 21.77 9.41
N GLY A 39 -12.85 20.70 9.29
CA GLY A 39 -12.96 19.57 10.21
C GLY A 39 -14.15 18.70 9.95
N GLN A 40 -14.77 18.84 8.80
CA GLN A 40 -15.99 18.08 8.47
C GLN A 40 -15.68 16.75 7.80
N ALA A 41 -14.40 16.49 7.54
CA ALA A 41 -13.99 15.22 6.90
C ALA A 41 -13.90 14.09 7.91
N GLY A 42 -14.25 14.33 9.15
CA GLY A 42 -14.26 13.29 10.17
C GLY A 42 -12.93 13.06 10.87
N VAL A 43 -11.89 13.76 10.44
CA VAL A 43 -10.57 13.64 11.05
C VAL A 43 -10.04 15.03 11.33
N PRO A 44 -9.67 15.32 12.57
CA PRO A 44 -9.11 16.64 12.88
C PRO A 44 -7.71 16.78 12.27
N LEU A 45 -7.43 17.98 11.78
CA LEU A 45 -6.11 18.27 11.19
C LEU A 45 -5.16 18.78 12.25
N THR A 46 -4.90 17.95 13.25
CA THR A 46 -3.93 18.27 14.28
C THR A 46 -2.71 17.40 14.08
N GLN A 47 -1.65 17.67 14.84
CA GLN A 47 -0.39 16.99 14.64
C GLN A 47 -0.48 15.49 14.93
N GLY A 48 -1.32 15.10 15.90
CA GLY A 48 -1.44 13.69 16.24
C GLY A 48 -1.94 12.83 15.11
N PRO A 49 -3.14 13.09 14.60
CA PRO A 49 -3.65 12.31 13.48
C PRO A 49 -2.78 12.41 12.22
N LEU A 50 -2.20 13.58 11.94
CA LEU A 50 -1.34 13.72 10.78
C LEU A 50 -0.09 12.87 10.92
N LEU A 51 0.47 12.80 12.13
CA LEU A 51 1.62 11.94 12.37
C LEU A 51 1.24 10.46 12.19
N ALA A 52 0.06 10.08 12.68
CA ALA A 52 -0.39 8.70 12.53
C ALA A 52 -0.51 8.33 11.05
N PHE A 53 -1.08 9.23 10.23
CA PHE A 53 -1.18 8.97 8.80
C PHE A 53 0.21 8.88 8.17
N ALA A 54 1.13 9.73 8.59
CA ALA A 54 2.49 9.70 8.06
C ALA A 54 3.16 8.35 8.36
N ILE A 55 2.99 7.86 9.57
CA ILE A 55 3.56 6.56 9.94
C ILE A 55 2.94 5.45 9.11
N LEU A 56 1.62 5.47 8.96
CA LEU A 56 0.96 4.43 8.17
C LEU A 56 1.39 4.45 6.71
N LEU A 57 1.61 5.64 6.16
CA LEU A 57 2.05 5.76 4.77
C LEU A 57 3.50 5.32 4.60
N GLU A 58 4.31 5.41 5.64
CA GLU A 58 5.68 4.93 5.54
C GLU A 58 5.76 3.42 5.36
N ILE A 59 4.74 2.69 5.79
CA ILE A 59 4.77 1.25 5.67
C ILE A 59 4.89 0.81 4.22
N PRO A 60 3.99 1.21 3.30
CA PRO A 60 4.16 0.82 1.91
C PRO A 60 5.38 1.48 1.25
N ILE A 61 5.74 2.68 1.67
CA ILE A 61 6.93 3.33 1.12
C ILE A 61 8.17 2.51 1.48
N ALA A 62 8.27 2.13 2.75
CA ALA A 62 9.41 1.34 3.19
C ALA A 62 9.48 -0.01 2.48
N MET A 63 8.31 -0.58 2.15
CA MET A 63 8.30 -1.88 1.49
C MET A 63 8.90 -1.82 0.09
N ILE A 64 8.96 -0.65 -0.54
CA ILE A 64 9.64 -0.51 -1.82
C ILE A 64 11.10 -0.93 -1.68
N PHE A 65 11.72 -0.53 -0.59
CA PHE A 65 13.12 -0.83 -0.34
C PHE A 65 13.29 -2.19 0.35
N VAL A 66 12.49 -2.41 1.38
CA VAL A 66 12.63 -3.59 2.24
C VAL A 66 12.41 -4.87 1.44
N SER A 67 11.48 -4.84 0.49
CA SER A 67 11.20 -6.02 -0.34
C SER A 67 12.42 -6.48 -1.13
N ARG A 68 13.35 -5.59 -1.38
CA ARG A 68 14.53 -5.93 -2.18
C ARG A 68 15.67 -6.50 -1.37
N ILE A 69 15.66 -6.24 -0.05
CA ILE A 69 16.80 -6.62 0.77
C ILE A 69 16.52 -7.75 1.74
N LEU A 70 15.27 -8.01 2.07
CA LEU A 70 14.95 -9.05 3.04
C LEU A 70 15.09 -10.43 2.45
N LYS A 71 15.51 -11.36 3.28
CA LYS A 71 15.51 -12.77 2.91
C LYS A 71 14.09 -13.28 2.80
N GLN A 72 13.92 -14.39 2.14
CA GLN A 72 12.61 -14.86 1.73
C GLN A 72 11.62 -15.01 2.88
N GLY A 73 12.03 -15.65 3.97
CA GLY A 73 11.10 -15.83 5.10
C GLY A 73 10.64 -14.53 5.69
N ALA A 74 11.60 -13.63 5.94
CA ALA A 74 11.28 -12.33 6.49
C ALA A 74 10.50 -11.49 5.49
N ASN A 75 10.85 -11.60 4.21
CA ASN A 75 10.18 -10.85 3.18
C ASN A 75 8.72 -11.28 3.06
N ARG A 76 8.46 -12.56 3.17
CA ARG A 76 7.08 -13.05 3.11
C ARG A 76 6.24 -12.47 4.25
N ARG A 77 6.79 -12.52 5.47
CA ARG A 77 6.04 -11.98 6.61
C ARG A 77 5.84 -10.48 6.48
N ALA A 78 6.90 -9.78 6.14
CA ALA A 78 6.83 -8.31 6.05
C ALA A 78 5.84 -7.88 4.99
N ASN A 79 5.88 -8.51 3.81
CA ASN A 79 4.96 -8.15 2.75
C ASN A 79 3.52 -8.48 3.10
N THR A 80 3.29 -9.61 3.75
CA THR A 80 1.94 -9.99 4.13
C THR A 80 1.37 -8.99 5.15
N VAL A 81 2.15 -8.67 6.18
CA VAL A 81 1.69 -7.74 7.20
C VAL A 81 1.47 -6.36 6.60
N ALA A 82 2.40 -5.90 5.79
CA ALA A 82 2.28 -4.58 5.17
C ALA A 82 1.08 -4.52 4.23
N ALA A 83 0.84 -5.58 3.47
CA ALA A 83 -0.29 -5.61 2.54
C ALA A 83 -1.61 -5.58 3.31
N VAL A 84 -1.72 -6.34 4.40
CA VAL A 84 -2.94 -6.34 5.20
C VAL A 84 -3.17 -4.97 5.82
N MET A 85 -2.13 -4.37 6.39
CA MET A 85 -2.27 -3.05 7.02
C MET A 85 -2.63 -1.98 6.00
N THR A 86 -1.98 -2.02 4.84
CA THR A 86 -2.24 -1.03 3.81
C THR A 86 -3.66 -1.20 3.24
N THR A 87 -4.09 -2.45 3.04
CA THR A 87 -5.45 -2.70 2.58
C THR A 87 -6.47 -2.17 3.57
N ALA A 88 -6.25 -2.42 4.86
CA ALA A 88 -7.14 -1.92 5.89
C ALA A 88 -7.18 -0.39 5.88
N PHE A 89 -6.03 0.24 5.70
CA PHE A 89 -5.95 1.69 5.64
C PHE A 89 -6.71 2.25 4.43
N VAL A 90 -6.53 1.64 3.27
CA VAL A 90 -7.19 2.08 2.05
C VAL A 90 -8.70 1.93 2.18
N VAL A 91 -9.16 0.80 2.69
CA VAL A 91 -10.59 0.54 2.82
C VAL A 91 -11.21 1.44 3.88
N ALA A 92 -10.52 1.60 5.02
CA ALA A 92 -11.07 2.39 6.12
C ALA A 92 -11.14 3.87 5.77
N GLY A 93 -10.17 4.37 5.00
CA GLY A 93 -10.16 5.78 4.61
C GLY A 93 -10.95 6.07 3.35
N GLY A 94 -11.66 5.07 2.84
CA GLY A 94 -12.27 5.20 1.54
C GLY A 94 -13.51 6.06 1.49
N SER A 95 -13.83 6.46 0.29
CA SER A 95 -15.07 7.13 -0.01
C SER A 95 -15.72 6.39 -1.16
N LEU A 96 -16.96 6.77 -1.48
CA LEU A 96 -17.67 6.12 -2.57
C LEU A 96 -17.53 6.87 -3.90
N SER A 97 -16.60 7.84 -3.96
CA SER A 97 -16.38 8.52 -5.24
C SER A 97 -15.82 7.55 -6.26
N LEU A 98 -16.18 7.77 -7.51
CA LEU A 98 -15.82 6.83 -8.57
C LEU A 98 -14.32 6.71 -8.74
N HIS A 99 -13.61 7.83 -8.69
CA HIS A 99 -12.16 7.78 -8.85
C HIS A 99 -11.49 7.04 -7.70
N TYR A 100 -11.99 7.26 -6.48
CA TYR A 100 -11.41 6.58 -5.33
C TYR A 100 -11.62 5.07 -5.41
N VAL A 101 -12.84 4.67 -5.76
CA VAL A 101 -13.16 3.24 -5.87
C VAL A 101 -12.29 2.59 -6.95
N PHE A 102 -12.08 3.28 -8.06
CA PHE A 102 -11.23 2.76 -9.12
C PHE A 102 -9.79 2.55 -8.64
N PHE A 103 -9.20 3.58 -8.04
CA PHE A 103 -7.83 3.46 -7.56
C PHE A 103 -7.71 2.43 -6.44
N ALA A 104 -8.69 2.40 -5.54
CA ALA A 104 -8.66 1.42 -4.44
C ALA A 104 -8.73 0.00 -4.98
N THR A 105 -9.51 -0.22 -6.04
CA THR A 105 -9.59 -1.54 -6.65
C THR A 105 -8.24 -1.96 -7.20
N VAL A 106 -7.54 -1.06 -7.89
CA VAL A 106 -6.22 -1.36 -8.40
C VAL A 106 -5.25 -1.64 -7.25
N GLU A 107 -5.32 -0.85 -6.19
CA GLU A 107 -4.44 -1.05 -5.04
C GLU A 107 -4.68 -2.41 -4.38
N VAL A 108 -5.94 -2.77 -4.18
CA VAL A 108 -6.26 -4.06 -3.57
C VAL A 108 -5.80 -5.20 -4.47
N ALA A 109 -5.97 -5.05 -5.79
CA ALA A 109 -5.47 -6.05 -6.72
C ALA A 109 -3.96 -6.21 -6.60
N CYS A 110 -3.24 -5.10 -6.47
CA CYS A 110 -1.78 -5.15 -6.29
C CYS A 110 -1.41 -5.82 -4.97
N MET A 111 -2.17 -5.54 -3.90
CA MET A 111 -1.91 -6.20 -2.62
C MET A 111 -2.13 -7.70 -2.73
N ALA A 112 -3.17 -8.10 -3.43
CA ALA A 112 -3.44 -9.51 -3.65
C ALA A 112 -2.29 -10.17 -4.42
N LEU A 113 -1.76 -9.48 -5.44
CA LEU A 113 -0.63 -9.99 -6.18
C LEU A 113 0.62 -10.09 -5.31
N ILE A 114 0.85 -9.10 -4.45
CA ILE A 114 1.98 -9.14 -3.54
C ILE A 114 1.91 -10.37 -2.65
N VAL A 115 0.77 -10.57 -2.02
CA VAL A 115 0.60 -11.72 -1.13
C VAL A 115 0.73 -13.02 -1.92
N TRP A 116 0.13 -13.08 -3.10
CA TRP A 116 0.21 -14.26 -3.93
C TRP A 116 1.64 -14.60 -4.32
N PHE A 117 2.41 -13.59 -4.72
CA PHE A 117 3.80 -13.81 -5.10
C PHE A 117 4.63 -14.32 -3.93
N VAL A 118 4.49 -13.71 -2.74
CA VAL A 118 5.34 -14.11 -1.62
C VAL A 118 5.00 -15.50 -1.13
N TRP A 119 3.75 -15.91 -1.25
CA TRP A 119 3.36 -17.24 -0.76
C TRP A 119 3.61 -18.32 -1.80
N THR A 120 3.41 -18.01 -3.08
CA THR A 120 3.64 -18.99 -4.14
C THR A 120 5.10 -19.22 -4.39
N ARG A 121 5.87 -18.14 -4.47
CA ARG A 121 7.29 -18.25 -4.81
C ARG A 121 8.08 -18.93 -3.70
N ARG A 122 7.56 -18.89 -2.51
CA ARG A 122 8.22 -19.57 -1.41
C ARG A 122 8.38 -21.06 -1.70
N GLY A 123 7.33 -21.70 -2.17
CA GLY A 123 7.41 -23.11 -2.49
C GLY A 123 8.39 -23.39 -3.61
N SER A 124 8.42 -22.50 -4.57
CA SER A 124 9.32 -22.62 -5.69
C SER A 124 10.77 -22.56 -5.26
N GLU A 125 11.10 -21.63 -4.40
CA GLU A 125 12.48 -21.50 -3.93
C GLU A 125 12.87 -22.63 -3.03
N THR A 126 11.96 -23.11 -2.22
CA THR A 126 12.21 -24.24 -1.36
C THR A 126 12.53 -25.48 -2.18
N ALA A 127 11.89 -25.57 -3.33
CA ALA A 127 12.07 -26.73 -4.17
C ALA A 127 13.34 -26.69 -5.00
N ALA A 128 14.06 -25.59 -4.97
CA ALA A 128 15.27 -25.46 -5.76
C ALA A 128 16.48 -25.84 -4.91
N PRO A 129 16.69 -27.11 -4.73
CA PRO A 129 17.67 -27.57 -3.77
C PRO A 129 19.06 -27.35 -4.26
N GLY A 130 19.93 -27.27 -3.35
CA GLY A 130 21.32 -27.26 -3.66
C GLY A 130 21.70 -26.03 -4.40
N GLN A 131 20.71 -25.28 -4.64
CA GLN A 131 21.07 -24.23 -5.41
C GLN A 131 21.51 -23.28 -4.59
#